data_bb77a57f431fe57e620aa872b1e86c5a
#
_entry.id   bb77a57f431fe57e620aa872b1e86c5a
#
_cell.length_a   1.000
_cell.length_b   1.000
_cell.length_c   1.000
_cell.angle_alpha   90.00
_cell.angle_beta   90.00
_cell.angle_gamma   90.00
#
_symmetry.space_group_name_H-M   'P 1'
#
loop_
_entity.id
_entity.type
_entity.pdbx_description
1 polymer ?
#
loop_
_entity_poly.entity_id
_entity_poly.type
_entity_poly.pdbx_seq_one_letter_code
_entity_poly.pdbx_strand_id
1 'polypeptide(L)'
;RIARLHAVDAELRRLEAEAAVLVAQVGDDGAFRSRGHLTIAGFLRGELRWSPQQVTTRRQLARLVDQVPAVIEHLAAGAIGVAQAHAFGRVGANPRCGDQLVDHAELLLEDARTLTYQQFAICIARWEQLADTDGAHRDAEANHDSRRLGVSFHDGVGRFDGRCGALDYAAFVEIFEQYRHAEFLADWHHAVARYGVADA
;
A
#
# COMPACT_ATOMS: atom_id res chain seq x y z
N ARG A 1 27.85 -11.05 -4.24
CA ARG A 1 27.02 -10.04 -3.55
C ARG A 1 25.54 -10.28 -3.81
N ILE A 2 25.12 -10.47 -5.08
CA ILE A 2 23.70 -10.72 -5.43
C ILE A 2 23.14 -11.95 -4.70
N ALA A 3 23.82 -13.10 -4.75
CA ALA A 3 23.40 -14.33 -4.05
C ALA A 3 23.24 -14.10 -2.53
N ARG A 4 24.15 -13.30 -1.92
CA ARG A 4 24.02 -12.95 -0.50
C ARG A 4 22.80 -12.09 -0.22
N LEU A 5 22.46 -11.15 -1.11
CA LEU A 5 21.26 -10.32 -0.98
C LEU A 5 19.99 -11.20 -1.02
N HIS A 6 19.90 -12.14 -1.96
CA HIS A 6 18.77 -13.09 -2.00
C HIS A 6 18.67 -13.93 -0.73
N ALA A 7 19.79 -14.41 -0.19
CA ALA A 7 19.78 -15.17 1.05
C ALA A 7 19.31 -14.33 2.26
N VAL A 8 19.71 -13.06 2.33
CA VAL A 8 19.26 -12.13 3.38
C VAL A 8 17.78 -11.81 3.23
N ASP A 9 17.30 -11.58 2.01
CA ASP A 9 15.87 -11.31 1.78
C ASP A 9 14.99 -12.51 2.14
N ALA A 10 15.41 -13.72 1.78
CA ALA A 10 14.72 -14.94 2.17
C ALA A 10 14.62 -15.10 3.71
N GLU A 11 15.72 -14.81 4.41
CA GLU A 11 15.73 -14.86 5.88
C GLU A 11 14.86 -13.76 6.49
N LEU A 12 14.83 -12.55 5.92
CA LEU A 12 13.93 -11.49 6.37
C LEU A 12 12.46 -11.87 6.24
N ARG A 13 12.07 -12.53 5.14
CA ARG A 13 10.69 -13.04 4.95
C ARG A 13 10.34 -14.10 6.00
N ARG A 14 11.25 -15.04 6.22
CA ARG A 14 11.06 -16.08 7.24
C ARG A 14 10.90 -15.49 8.64
N LEU A 15 11.76 -14.53 9.02
CA LEU A 15 11.70 -13.86 10.32
C LEU A 15 10.45 -12.99 10.48
N GLU A 16 9.98 -12.34 9.42
CA GLU A 16 8.74 -11.55 9.46
C GLU A 16 7.51 -12.46 9.65
N ALA A 17 7.49 -13.63 9.00
CA ALA A 17 6.45 -14.64 9.22
C ALA A 17 6.47 -15.20 10.67
N GLU A 18 7.65 -15.52 11.19
CA GLU A 18 7.84 -15.96 12.57
C GLU A 18 7.41 -14.88 13.57
N ALA A 19 7.76 -13.61 13.32
CA ALA A 19 7.35 -12.48 14.14
C ALA A 19 5.83 -12.32 14.17
N ALA A 20 5.13 -12.55 13.03
CA ALA A 20 3.68 -12.52 12.98
C ALA A 20 3.05 -13.60 13.88
N VAL A 21 3.55 -14.84 13.82
CA VAL A 21 3.10 -15.95 14.65
C VAL A 21 3.33 -15.63 16.14
N LEU A 22 4.52 -15.14 16.51
CA LEU A 22 4.83 -14.80 17.89
C LEU A 22 3.97 -13.63 18.40
N VAL A 23 3.68 -12.64 17.58
CA VAL A 23 2.80 -11.53 17.96
C VAL A 23 1.37 -12.01 18.17
N ALA A 24 0.86 -12.95 17.37
CA ALA A 24 -0.44 -13.58 17.59
C ALA A 24 -0.45 -14.31 18.93
N GLN A 25 0.48 -15.24 19.16
CA GLN A 25 0.58 -16.03 20.39
C GLN A 25 0.68 -15.16 21.65
N VAL A 26 1.57 -14.15 21.66
CA VAL A 26 1.70 -13.20 22.79
C VAL A 26 0.43 -12.40 23.01
N GLY A 27 -0.32 -12.13 21.93
CA GLY A 27 -1.63 -11.47 22.01
C GLY A 27 -2.67 -12.35 22.70
N ASP A 28 -2.75 -13.62 22.31
CA ASP A 28 -3.77 -14.58 22.75
C ASP A 28 -3.54 -15.06 24.19
N ASP A 29 -2.32 -15.42 24.53
CA ASP A 29 -1.97 -15.86 25.88
C ASP A 29 -1.85 -14.71 26.90
N GLY A 30 -1.78 -13.48 26.41
CA GLY A 30 -1.67 -12.28 27.24
C GLY A 30 -0.34 -12.16 27.99
N ALA A 31 0.73 -12.83 27.54
CA ALA A 31 2.05 -12.84 28.17
C ALA A 31 2.63 -11.45 28.43
N PHE A 32 2.25 -10.44 27.62
CA PHE A 32 2.64 -9.04 27.81
C PHE A 32 2.19 -8.46 29.17
N ARG A 33 1.14 -9.03 29.82
CA ARG A 33 0.64 -8.57 31.11
C ARG A 33 1.62 -8.91 32.24
N SER A 34 2.26 -10.08 32.19
CA SER A 34 3.29 -10.46 33.16
C SER A 34 4.53 -9.55 33.11
N ARG A 35 4.69 -8.83 32.00
CA ARG A 35 5.74 -7.83 31.78
C ARG A 35 5.32 -6.41 32.18
N GLY A 36 4.14 -6.24 32.79
CA GLY A 36 3.62 -4.93 33.26
C GLY A 36 2.94 -4.09 32.19
N HIS A 37 2.64 -4.65 31.02
CA HIS A 37 1.96 -3.92 29.96
C HIS A 37 0.45 -4.20 29.96
N LEU A 38 -0.35 -3.14 29.76
CA LEU A 38 -1.82 -3.25 29.68
C LEU A 38 -2.30 -3.78 28.32
N THR A 39 -1.50 -3.56 27.27
CA THR A 39 -1.85 -3.95 25.90
C THR A 39 -0.63 -4.51 25.18
N ILE A 40 -0.88 -5.41 24.22
CA ILE A 40 0.19 -5.90 23.33
C ILE A 40 0.87 -4.77 22.57
N ALA A 41 0.13 -3.76 22.13
CA ALA A 41 0.72 -2.59 21.46
C ALA A 41 1.66 -1.80 22.37
N GLY A 42 1.34 -1.70 23.65
CA GLY A 42 2.21 -1.09 24.68
C GLY A 42 3.50 -1.89 24.85
N PHE A 43 3.40 -3.23 24.96
CA PHE A 43 4.53 -4.14 25.02
C PHE A 43 5.46 -4.01 23.80
N LEU A 44 4.91 -4.12 22.59
CA LEU A 44 5.69 -4.06 21.34
C LEU A 44 6.44 -2.71 21.19
N ARG A 45 5.83 -1.59 21.60
CA ARG A 45 6.49 -0.28 21.61
C ARG A 45 7.52 -0.14 22.72
N GLY A 46 7.18 -0.60 23.91
CA GLY A 46 8.03 -0.41 25.09
C GLY A 46 9.28 -1.28 25.08
N GLU A 47 9.12 -2.59 24.89
CA GLU A 47 10.24 -3.53 24.95
C GLU A 47 10.95 -3.74 23.62
N LEU A 48 10.20 -3.85 22.50
CA LEU A 48 10.80 -4.06 21.18
C LEU A 48 11.13 -2.75 20.46
N ARG A 49 10.73 -1.61 21.02
CA ARG A 49 10.99 -0.27 20.46
C ARG A 49 10.45 -0.08 19.05
N TRP A 50 9.38 -0.81 18.71
CA TRP A 50 8.75 -0.66 17.41
C TRP A 50 8.00 0.65 17.30
N SER A 51 8.08 1.29 16.12
CA SER A 51 7.30 2.47 15.83
C SER A 51 5.80 2.15 15.81
N PRO A 52 4.91 3.14 16.01
CA PRO A 52 3.45 2.92 15.90
C PRO A 52 3.04 2.26 14.58
N GLN A 53 3.68 2.64 13.47
CA GLN A 53 3.44 2.06 12.16
C GLN A 53 3.83 0.57 12.12
N GLN A 54 5.02 0.22 12.62
CA GLN A 54 5.47 -1.18 12.67
C GLN A 54 4.55 -2.03 13.55
N VAL A 55 4.10 -1.50 14.68
CA VAL A 55 3.14 -2.19 15.55
C VAL A 55 1.82 -2.45 14.84
N THR A 56 1.28 -1.44 14.15
CA THR A 56 0.02 -1.57 13.40
C THR A 56 0.16 -2.63 12.31
N THR A 57 1.17 -2.53 11.47
CA THR A 57 1.38 -3.42 10.32
C THR A 57 1.59 -4.87 10.76
N ARG A 58 2.44 -5.12 11.77
CA ARG A 58 2.70 -6.49 12.25
C ARG A 58 1.52 -7.09 13.02
N ARG A 59 0.74 -6.28 13.73
CA ARG A 59 -0.51 -6.78 14.33
C ARG A 59 -1.57 -7.11 13.30
N GLN A 60 -1.62 -6.37 12.20
CA GLN A 60 -2.49 -6.71 11.06
C GLN A 60 -2.05 -8.02 10.40
N LEU A 61 -0.74 -8.20 10.20
CA LEU A 61 -0.19 -9.45 9.70
C LEU A 61 -0.44 -10.63 10.65
N ALA A 62 -0.28 -10.42 11.97
CA ALA A 62 -0.50 -11.44 13.00
C ALA A 62 -1.95 -11.98 13.01
N ARG A 63 -2.95 -11.17 12.65
CA ARG A 63 -4.34 -11.65 12.52
C ARG A 63 -4.51 -12.69 11.41
N LEU A 64 -3.68 -12.65 10.38
CA LEU A 64 -3.74 -13.61 9.28
C LEU A 64 -3.27 -15.00 9.69
N VAL A 65 -2.57 -15.16 10.83
CA VAL A 65 -2.15 -16.47 11.33
C VAL A 65 -3.35 -17.41 11.48
N ASP A 66 -4.46 -16.90 12.01
CA ASP A 66 -5.69 -17.66 12.18
C ASP A 66 -6.67 -17.46 11.01
N GLN A 67 -6.72 -16.26 10.44
CA GLN A 67 -7.69 -15.90 9.42
C GLN A 67 -7.34 -16.49 8.04
N VAL A 68 -6.08 -16.36 7.60
CA VAL A 68 -5.58 -16.85 6.31
C VAL A 68 -4.14 -17.34 6.46
N PRO A 69 -3.92 -18.50 7.13
CA PRO A 69 -2.60 -19.03 7.44
C PRO A 69 -1.72 -19.22 6.20
N ALA A 70 -2.32 -19.50 5.04
CA ALA A 70 -1.59 -19.65 3.79
C ALA A 70 -0.74 -18.43 3.43
N VAL A 71 -1.14 -17.18 3.79
CA VAL A 71 -0.33 -15.98 3.56
C VAL A 71 0.97 -16.04 4.37
N ILE A 72 0.90 -16.50 5.62
CA ILE A 72 2.08 -16.65 6.50
C ILE A 72 3.00 -17.75 5.98
N GLU A 73 2.43 -18.87 5.53
CA GLU A 73 3.18 -20.00 4.96
C GLU A 73 3.91 -19.58 3.67
N HIS A 74 3.24 -18.86 2.76
CA HIS A 74 3.85 -18.36 1.53
C HIS A 74 4.95 -17.32 1.79
N LEU A 75 4.76 -16.48 2.80
CA LEU A 75 5.79 -15.54 3.24
C LEU A 75 7.01 -16.28 3.80
N ALA A 76 6.81 -17.26 4.69
CA ALA A 76 7.87 -18.07 5.29
C ALA A 76 8.64 -18.87 4.24
N ALA A 77 7.94 -19.42 3.24
CA ALA A 77 8.53 -20.14 2.11
C ALA A 77 9.24 -19.20 1.08
N GLY A 78 9.11 -17.88 1.24
CA GLY A 78 9.68 -16.92 0.31
C GLY A 78 8.92 -16.77 -1.02
N ALA A 79 7.72 -17.35 -1.13
CA ALA A 79 6.91 -17.30 -2.34
C ALA A 79 6.30 -15.92 -2.58
N ILE A 80 6.07 -15.14 -1.52
CA ILE A 80 5.64 -13.74 -1.59
C ILE A 80 6.59 -12.83 -0.81
N GLY A 81 6.55 -11.53 -1.12
CA GLY A 81 7.36 -10.53 -0.42
C GLY A 81 6.71 -10.01 0.86
N VAL A 82 7.52 -9.44 1.77
CA VAL A 82 7.04 -8.83 3.02
C VAL A 82 5.99 -7.74 2.75
N ALA A 83 6.20 -6.89 1.75
CA ALA A 83 5.26 -5.82 1.39
C ALA A 83 3.91 -6.37 0.91
N GLN A 84 3.92 -7.48 0.16
CA GLN A 84 2.70 -8.17 -0.29
C GLN A 84 1.95 -8.77 0.90
N ALA A 85 2.64 -9.45 1.82
CA ALA A 85 2.05 -9.98 3.05
C ALA A 85 1.43 -8.88 3.92
N HIS A 86 2.09 -7.72 4.04
CA HIS A 86 1.54 -6.56 4.74
C HIS A 86 0.28 -6.00 4.06
N ALA A 87 0.20 -6.05 2.72
CA ALA A 87 -1.01 -5.64 2.00
C ALA A 87 -2.19 -6.58 2.32
N PHE A 88 -1.97 -7.89 2.38
CA PHE A 88 -2.97 -8.84 2.89
C PHE A 88 -3.40 -8.52 4.32
N GLY A 89 -2.44 -8.26 5.23
CA GLY A 89 -2.73 -7.92 6.62
C GLY A 89 -3.59 -6.66 6.76
N ARG A 90 -3.32 -5.64 5.94
CA ARG A 90 -4.09 -4.39 5.90
C ARG A 90 -5.54 -4.64 5.50
N VAL A 91 -5.74 -5.41 4.43
CA VAL A 91 -7.08 -5.71 3.91
C VAL A 91 -7.84 -6.66 4.83
N GLY A 92 -7.20 -7.71 5.36
CA GLY A 92 -7.79 -8.61 6.36
C GLY A 92 -8.18 -7.90 7.66
N ALA A 93 -7.57 -6.77 7.97
CA ALA A 93 -7.95 -5.94 9.12
C ALA A 93 -9.15 -5.01 8.85
N ASN A 94 -9.66 -4.93 7.62
CA ASN A 94 -10.84 -4.14 7.30
C ASN A 94 -12.09 -4.78 7.93
N PRO A 95 -12.78 -4.12 8.87
CA PRO A 95 -13.89 -4.73 9.62
C PRO A 95 -15.13 -5.01 8.76
N ARG A 96 -15.20 -4.49 7.54
CA ARG A 96 -16.38 -4.62 6.66
C ARG A 96 -16.23 -5.76 5.64
N CYS A 97 -15.02 -6.02 5.18
CA CYS A 97 -14.79 -7.01 4.13
C CYS A 97 -13.61 -7.96 4.42
N GLY A 98 -12.88 -7.75 5.52
CA GLY A 98 -11.71 -8.56 5.84
C GLY A 98 -12.01 -10.05 5.96
N ASP A 99 -13.18 -10.42 6.48
CA ASP A 99 -13.61 -11.82 6.61
C ASP A 99 -13.79 -12.52 5.26
N GLN A 100 -14.14 -11.78 4.21
CA GLN A 100 -14.29 -12.30 2.85
C GLN A 100 -12.93 -12.63 2.20
N LEU A 101 -11.82 -12.18 2.81
CA LEU A 101 -10.47 -12.45 2.31
C LEU A 101 -10.18 -13.95 2.24
N VAL A 102 -10.74 -14.74 3.16
CA VAL A 102 -10.57 -16.20 3.21
C VAL A 102 -11.01 -16.86 1.91
N ASP A 103 -12.16 -16.45 1.36
CA ASP A 103 -12.76 -17.05 0.18
C ASP A 103 -11.97 -16.72 -1.11
N HIS A 104 -11.17 -15.65 -1.09
CA HIS A 104 -10.43 -15.17 -2.26
C HIS A 104 -8.90 -15.26 -2.09
N ALA A 105 -8.44 -15.81 -0.96
CA ALA A 105 -7.03 -15.82 -0.59
C ALA A 105 -6.15 -16.55 -1.61
N GLU A 106 -6.62 -17.69 -2.13
CA GLU A 106 -5.88 -18.49 -3.11
C GLU A 106 -5.60 -17.69 -4.41
N LEU A 107 -6.64 -17.03 -4.94
CA LEU A 107 -6.53 -16.20 -6.13
C LEU A 107 -5.55 -15.03 -5.92
N LEU A 108 -5.68 -14.34 -4.80
CA LEU A 108 -4.82 -13.21 -4.47
C LEU A 108 -3.37 -13.64 -4.17
N LEU A 109 -3.16 -14.86 -3.63
CA LEU A 109 -1.84 -15.43 -3.44
C LEU A 109 -1.17 -15.77 -4.78
N GLU A 110 -1.92 -16.26 -5.77
CA GLU A 110 -1.39 -16.47 -7.11
C GLU A 110 -0.93 -15.15 -7.74
N ASP A 111 -1.74 -14.10 -7.64
CA ASP A 111 -1.37 -12.76 -8.06
C ASP A 111 -0.12 -12.26 -7.33
N ALA A 112 -0.04 -12.47 -6.01
CA ALA A 112 1.10 -12.04 -5.20
C ALA A 112 2.41 -12.77 -5.59
N ARG A 113 2.33 -14.02 -6.05
CA ARG A 113 3.50 -14.81 -6.49
C ARG A 113 4.02 -14.41 -7.86
N THR A 114 3.14 -13.98 -8.75
CA THR A 114 3.45 -13.73 -10.16
C THR A 114 3.67 -12.27 -10.49
N LEU A 115 3.05 -11.35 -9.75
CA LEU A 115 3.08 -9.92 -10.01
C LEU A 115 4.15 -9.20 -9.19
N THR A 116 4.64 -8.07 -9.71
CA THR A 116 5.42 -7.13 -8.89
C THR A 116 4.55 -6.56 -7.77
N TYR A 117 5.17 -6.05 -6.71
CA TYR A 117 4.42 -5.42 -5.61
C TYR A 117 3.45 -4.32 -6.09
N GLN A 118 3.87 -3.47 -7.03
CA GLN A 118 3.04 -2.39 -7.55
C GLN A 118 1.79 -2.91 -8.26
N GLN A 119 1.94 -3.94 -9.11
CA GLN A 119 0.82 -4.58 -9.78
C GLN A 119 -0.11 -5.28 -8.78
N PHE A 120 0.45 -6.06 -7.86
CA PHE A 120 -0.31 -6.72 -6.81
C PHE A 120 -1.06 -5.72 -5.91
N ALA A 121 -0.44 -4.58 -5.57
CA ALA A 121 -1.09 -3.53 -4.77
C ALA A 121 -2.35 -2.98 -5.45
N ILE A 122 -2.35 -2.89 -6.79
CA ILE A 122 -3.54 -2.51 -7.57
C ILE A 122 -4.60 -3.62 -7.50
N CYS A 123 -4.21 -4.89 -7.68
CA CYS A 123 -5.14 -6.03 -7.64
C CYS A 123 -5.84 -6.13 -6.27
N ILE A 124 -5.08 -6.11 -5.17
CA ILE A 124 -5.65 -6.25 -3.83
C ILE A 124 -6.49 -5.02 -3.42
N ALA A 125 -6.11 -3.81 -3.85
CA ALA A 125 -6.92 -2.62 -3.65
C ALA A 125 -8.23 -2.68 -4.44
N ARG A 126 -8.20 -3.19 -5.67
CA ARG A 126 -9.39 -3.42 -6.49
C ARG A 126 -10.32 -4.45 -5.85
N TRP A 127 -9.75 -5.55 -5.35
CA TRP A 127 -10.51 -6.55 -4.60
C TRP A 127 -11.20 -5.91 -3.38
N GLU A 128 -10.47 -5.14 -2.57
CA GLU A 128 -11.02 -4.46 -1.39
C GLU A 128 -12.19 -3.52 -1.76
N GLN A 129 -12.06 -2.75 -2.84
CA GLN A 129 -13.14 -1.89 -3.34
C GLN A 129 -14.40 -2.66 -3.76
N LEU A 130 -14.22 -3.84 -4.34
CA LEU A 130 -15.34 -4.69 -4.78
C LEU A 130 -16.01 -5.41 -3.60
N ALA A 131 -15.22 -5.82 -2.61
CA ALA A 131 -15.70 -6.50 -1.42
C ALA A 131 -16.34 -5.52 -0.40
N ASP A 132 -15.83 -4.28 -0.32
CA ASP A 132 -16.32 -3.22 0.56
C ASP A 132 -17.08 -2.15 -0.21
N THR A 133 -18.22 -2.52 -0.78
CA THR A 133 -19.06 -1.60 -1.58
C THR A 133 -19.53 -0.37 -0.79
N ASP A 134 -19.89 -0.55 0.47
CA ASP A 134 -20.30 0.56 1.35
C ASP A 134 -19.13 1.49 1.69
N GLY A 135 -17.94 0.93 1.89
CA GLY A 135 -16.73 1.72 2.13
C GLY A 135 -16.31 2.51 0.92
N ALA A 136 -16.38 1.92 -0.26
CA ALA A 136 -16.07 2.61 -1.52
C ALA A 136 -16.97 3.83 -1.76
N HIS A 137 -18.27 3.75 -1.42
CA HIS A 137 -19.19 4.89 -1.49
C HIS A 137 -18.83 5.98 -0.48
N ARG A 138 -18.59 5.63 0.78
CA ARG A 138 -18.20 6.60 1.82
C ARG A 138 -16.86 7.26 1.53
N ASP A 139 -15.90 6.50 1.01
CA ASP A 139 -14.60 7.06 0.62
C ASP A 139 -14.73 8.00 -0.58
N ALA A 140 -15.64 7.71 -1.52
CA ALA A 140 -15.95 8.61 -2.63
C ALA A 140 -16.61 9.91 -2.13
N GLU A 141 -17.59 9.83 -1.23
CA GLU A 141 -18.22 10.98 -0.59
C GLU A 141 -17.23 11.79 0.24
N ALA A 142 -16.43 11.14 1.09
CA ALA A 142 -15.42 11.79 1.91
C ALA A 142 -14.34 12.47 1.06
N ASN A 143 -13.92 11.86 -0.06
CA ASN A 143 -13.00 12.47 -1.01
C ASN A 143 -13.64 13.66 -1.73
N HIS A 144 -14.93 13.59 -2.04
CA HIS A 144 -15.68 14.70 -2.61
C HIS A 144 -15.76 15.86 -1.62
N ASP A 145 -16.10 15.61 -0.36
CA ASP A 145 -16.22 16.62 0.69
C ASP A 145 -14.87 17.23 1.09
N SER A 146 -13.79 16.45 0.99
CA SER A 146 -12.43 16.90 1.29
C SER A 146 -11.73 17.65 0.13
N ARG A 147 -12.47 17.99 -0.93
CA ARG A 147 -11.92 18.73 -2.08
C ARG A 147 -11.33 20.05 -1.63
N ARG A 148 -10.13 20.31 -2.08
CA ARG A 148 -9.48 21.62 -1.92
C ARG A 148 -8.52 21.87 -3.06
N LEU A 149 -8.34 23.13 -3.39
CA LEU A 149 -7.29 23.59 -4.27
C LEU A 149 -6.59 24.77 -3.60
N GLY A 150 -5.30 24.63 -3.35
CA GLY A 150 -4.42 25.67 -2.87
C GLY A 150 -3.57 26.18 -4.03
N VAL A 151 -3.50 27.50 -4.17
CA VAL A 151 -2.58 28.16 -5.10
C VAL A 151 -1.76 29.13 -4.28
N SER A 152 -0.45 29.02 -4.33
CA SER A 152 0.47 29.91 -3.64
C SER A 152 1.58 30.36 -4.57
N PHE A 153 2.08 31.59 -4.35
CA PHE A 153 3.20 32.13 -5.08
C PHE A 153 4.22 32.64 -4.06
N HIS A 154 5.43 32.09 -4.09
CA HIS A 154 6.50 32.49 -3.20
C HIS A 154 7.84 32.41 -3.94
N ASP A 155 8.70 33.40 -3.73
CA ASP A 155 10.03 33.47 -4.31
C ASP A 155 10.07 33.29 -5.84
N GLY A 156 9.06 33.81 -6.56
CA GLY A 156 8.97 33.68 -8.01
C GLY A 156 8.46 32.34 -8.51
N VAL A 157 8.07 31.43 -7.60
CA VAL A 157 7.57 30.09 -7.93
C VAL A 157 6.09 29.98 -7.57
N GLY A 158 5.27 29.60 -8.56
CA GLY A 158 3.87 29.21 -8.34
C GLY A 158 3.77 27.76 -7.92
N ARG A 159 3.02 27.51 -6.85
CA ARG A 159 2.74 26.15 -6.35
C ARG A 159 1.24 25.87 -6.34
N PHE A 160 0.88 24.72 -6.88
CA PHE A 160 -0.48 24.20 -6.87
C PHE A 160 -0.52 22.95 -5.99
N ASP A 161 -1.47 22.87 -5.07
CA ASP A 161 -1.72 21.71 -4.21
C ASP A 161 -3.22 21.47 -4.12
N GLY A 162 -3.67 20.24 -4.42
CA GLY A 162 -5.09 19.96 -4.45
C GLY A 162 -5.45 18.52 -4.12
N ARG A 163 -6.69 18.35 -3.69
CA ARG A 163 -7.35 17.04 -3.53
C ARG A 163 -8.72 17.11 -4.18
N CYS A 164 -9.08 16.07 -4.92
CA CYS A 164 -10.37 15.97 -5.59
C CYS A 164 -10.80 14.49 -5.70
N GLY A 165 -12.05 14.25 -6.05
CA GLY A 165 -12.56 12.92 -6.37
C GLY A 165 -12.00 12.38 -7.69
N ALA A 166 -12.19 11.09 -7.93
CA ALA A 166 -11.63 10.40 -9.10
C ALA A 166 -12.13 10.99 -10.45
N LEU A 167 -13.39 11.39 -10.53
CA LEU A 167 -13.96 12.00 -11.75
C LEU A 167 -13.37 13.37 -12.00
N ASP A 168 -13.29 14.21 -10.96
CA ASP A 168 -12.69 15.54 -11.06
C ASP A 168 -11.20 15.45 -11.43
N TYR A 169 -10.49 14.45 -10.89
CA TYR A 169 -9.10 14.17 -11.22
C TYR A 169 -8.93 13.77 -12.69
N ALA A 170 -9.80 12.91 -13.22
CA ALA A 170 -9.75 12.51 -14.62
C ALA A 170 -9.95 13.71 -15.55
N ALA A 171 -10.95 14.57 -15.26
CA ALA A 171 -11.19 15.79 -16.01
C ALA A 171 -10.00 16.77 -15.90
N PHE A 172 -9.41 16.91 -14.71
CA PHE A 172 -8.24 17.77 -14.52
C PHE A 172 -7.03 17.28 -15.34
N VAL A 173 -6.76 15.98 -15.31
CA VAL A 173 -5.65 15.36 -16.08
C VAL A 173 -5.86 15.57 -17.58
N GLU A 174 -7.07 15.38 -18.09
CA GLU A 174 -7.38 15.59 -19.50
C GLU A 174 -7.11 17.03 -19.92
N ILE A 175 -7.59 18.02 -19.15
CA ILE A 175 -7.35 19.42 -19.41
C ILE A 175 -5.85 19.75 -19.37
N PHE A 176 -5.15 19.24 -18.34
CA PHE A 176 -3.72 19.49 -18.18
C PHE A 176 -2.90 18.90 -19.32
N GLU A 177 -3.23 17.68 -19.78
CA GLU A 177 -2.57 17.05 -20.92
C GLU A 177 -2.81 17.81 -22.22
N GLN A 178 -4.00 18.37 -22.42
CA GLN A 178 -4.29 19.25 -23.59
C GLN A 178 -3.40 20.49 -23.59
N TYR A 179 -3.27 21.17 -22.44
CA TYR A 179 -2.36 22.32 -22.30
C TYR A 179 -0.91 21.93 -22.54
N ARG A 180 -0.45 20.86 -21.92
CA ARG A 180 0.92 20.34 -22.09
C ARG A 180 1.23 20.01 -23.55
N HIS A 181 0.27 19.41 -24.25
CA HIS A 181 0.42 19.10 -25.67
C HIS A 181 0.48 20.36 -26.52
N ALA A 182 -0.35 21.36 -26.25
CA ALA A 182 -0.35 22.65 -26.97
C ALA A 182 0.99 23.38 -26.77
N GLU A 183 1.51 23.46 -25.55
CA GLU A 183 2.84 24.04 -25.26
C GLU A 183 3.96 23.27 -25.95
N PHE A 184 3.93 21.91 -25.89
CA PHE A 184 4.90 21.10 -26.60
C PHE A 184 4.92 21.39 -28.12
N LEU A 185 3.75 21.51 -28.75
CA LEU A 185 3.66 21.85 -30.18
C LEU A 185 4.20 23.26 -30.47
N ALA A 186 3.91 24.24 -29.61
CA ALA A 186 4.43 25.59 -29.75
C ALA A 186 5.96 25.61 -29.63
N ASP A 187 6.52 24.95 -28.65
CA ASP A 187 7.97 24.78 -28.45
C ASP A 187 8.63 24.05 -29.61
N TRP A 188 7.99 22.98 -30.10
CA TRP A 188 8.46 22.22 -31.26
C TRP A 188 8.51 23.09 -32.51
N HIS A 189 7.44 23.84 -32.81
CA HIS A 189 7.43 24.76 -33.97
C HIS A 189 8.49 25.86 -33.87
N HIS A 190 8.70 26.37 -32.63
CA HIS A 190 9.75 27.37 -32.39
C HIS A 190 11.15 26.75 -32.60
N ALA A 191 11.38 25.53 -32.09
CA ALA A 191 12.64 24.82 -32.24
C ALA A 191 12.94 24.48 -33.71
N VAL A 192 11.95 24.01 -34.47
CA VAL A 192 12.05 23.72 -35.89
C VAL A 192 12.35 25.01 -36.69
N ALA A 193 11.68 26.13 -36.38
CA ALA A 193 11.93 27.40 -37.03
C ALA A 193 13.35 27.95 -36.79
N ARG A 194 13.90 27.64 -35.57
CA ARG A 194 15.23 28.14 -35.16
C ARG A 194 16.40 27.25 -35.57
N TYR A 195 16.20 25.93 -35.55
CA TYR A 195 17.29 24.96 -35.72
C TYR A 195 17.11 24.01 -36.93
N GLY A 196 15.98 24.11 -37.63
CA GLY A 196 15.62 23.13 -38.67
C GLY A 196 15.12 21.78 -38.08
N VAL A 197 14.58 20.94 -38.97
CA VAL A 197 14.24 19.55 -38.60
C VAL A 197 15.54 18.77 -38.59
N ALA A 198 15.86 18.09 -37.48
CA ALA A 198 16.95 17.13 -37.46
C ALA A 198 16.57 15.98 -38.38
N ASP A 199 17.37 15.69 -39.38
CA ASP A 199 17.24 14.46 -40.17
C ASP A 199 17.42 13.28 -39.25
N ALA A 200 16.38 12.41 -39.19
CA ALA A 200 16.36 11.20 -38.36
C ALA A 200 17.20 10.09 -38.97
#